data_6c695380b87c2771f8d069e1b5eb331a
#
_entry.id   6c695380b87c2771f8d069e1b5eb331a
#
_cell.length_a   1.000
_cell.length_b   1.000
_cell.length_c   1.000
_cell.angle_alpha   90.00
_cell.angle_beta   90.00
_cell.angle_gamma   90.00
#
_symmetry.space_group_name_H-M   'P 1'
#
loop_
_entity.id
_entity.type
_entity.pdbx_description
1 polymer ?
#
loop_
_entity_poly.entity_id
_entity_poly.type
_entity_poly.pdbx_seq_one_letter_code
_entity_poly.pdbx_strand_id
1 'polypeptide(L)'
;ESEGALVRVQTPVSPKLEVTEIQTRLLAEGGPAVLFENVIDTGDKSYNMPMLVNLFGTTERVAMGMGQPSTDSLREIGKTLAFLRQPEPPGGWREAFEMLPLLRKVMAMKPKSVRSGSCQEVVWTGDDVDLACLPIQTCWPGEPAPLITWPLVVTRGPGTAREDNYNLGIYRMQVTGRN
;
A
#
# COMPACT_ATOMS: atom_id res chain seq x y z
N GLU A 1 0.59 -14.26 9.61
CA GLU A 1 1.16 -15.62 9.73
C GLU A 1 0.28 -16.52 10.61
N SER A 2 -0.06 -16.08 11.81
CA SER A 2 -0.87 -16.87 12.76
C SER A 2 -2.23 -17.33 12.20
N GLU A 3 -2.77 -16.62 11.23
CA GLU A 3 -4.06 -16.89 10.57
C GLU A 3 -3.93 -17.58 9.21
N GLY A 4 -2.71 -18.01 8.83
CA GLY A 4 -2.44 -18.62 7.54
C GLY A 4 -2.54 -17.66 6.32
N ALA A 5 -2.76 -16.38 6.55
CA ALA A 5 -2.94 -15.39 5.51
C ALA A 5 -1.64 -14.93 4.82
N LEU A 6 -0.48 -15.25 5.42
CA LEU A 6 0.86 -14.94 4.92
C LEU A 6 1.76 -16.17 4.95
N VAL A 7 2.43 -16.45 3.86
CA VAL A 7 3.47 -17.48 3.71
C VAL A 7 4.82 -16.84 3.41
N ARG A 8 5.89 -17.33 4.04
CA ARG A 8 7.28 -16.93 3.74
C ARG A 8 7.92 -17.98 2.84
N VAL A 9 8.63 -17.52 1.82
CA VAL A 9 9.31 -18.36 0.84
C VAL A 9 10.78 -17.96 0.77
N GLN A 10 11.67 -18.91 1.04
CA GLN A 10 13.12 -18.73 0.97
C GLN A 10 13.72 -19.24 -0.34
N THR A 11 12.93 -19.98 -1.14
CA THR A 11 13.34 -20.37 -2.49
C THR A 11 13.63 -19.12 -3.32
N PRO A 12 14.74 -19.07 -4.03
CA PRO A 12 15.08 -17.96 -4.91
C PRO A 12 13.95 -17.67 -5.91
N VAL A 13 13.64 -16.40 -6.11
CA VAL A 13 12.64 -15.95 -7.09
C VAL A 13 13.13 -14.70 -7.83
N SER A 14 12.84 -14.64 -9.13
CA SER A 14 13.19 -13.47 -9.95
C SER A 14 12.09 -12.41 -9.91
N PRO A 15 12.44 -11.13 -9.72
CA PRO A 15 11.48 -10.02 -9.86
C PRO A 15 11.05 -9.81 -11.33
N LYS A 16 11.74 -10.46 -12.27
CA LYS A 16 11.43 -10.37 -13.70
C LYS A 16 10.48 -11.49 -14.11
N LEU A 17 9.22 -11.15 -14.31
CA LEU A 17 8.13 -12.02 -14.78
C LEU A 17 7.70 -13.12 -13.79
N GLU A 18 8.63 -13.82 -13.13
CA GLU A 18 8.34 -14.98 -12.29
C GLU A 18 7.46 -14.63 -11.11
N VAL A 19 7.80 -13.58 -10.34
CA VAL A 19 6.96 -13.12 -9.22
C VAL A 19 5.55 -12.76 -9.68
N THR A 20 5.42 -12.15 -10.85
CA THR A 20 4.11 -11.77 -11.41
C THR A 20 3.29 -13.00 -11.78
N GLU A 21 3.91 -14.02 -12.39
CA GLU A 21 3.25 -15.28 -12.73
C GLU A 21 2.75 -16.00 -11.47
N ILE A 22 3.60 -16.09 -10.44
CA ILE A 22 3.21 -16.68 -9.16
C ILE A 22 2.04 -15.91 -8.55
N GLN A 23 2.12 -14.58 -8.51
CA GLN A 23 1.05 -13.74 -7.98
C GLN A 23 -0.27 -13.92 -8.74
N THR A 24 -0.21 -14.03 -10.07
CA THR A 24 -1.41 -14.21 -10.91
C THR A 24 -2.13 -15.52 -10.54
N ARG A 25 -1.38 -16.60 -10.33
CA ARG A 25 -1.95 -17.89 -9.91
C ARG A 25 -2.52 -17.82 -8.49
N LEU A 26 -1.77 -17.25 -7.56
CA LEU A 26 -2.24 -17.04 -6.18
C LEU A 26 -3.53 -16.24 -6.13
N LEU A 27 -3.64 -15.19 -6.96
CA LEU A 27 -4.84 -14.37 -7.03
C LEU A 27 -6.04 -15.16 -7.57
N ALA A 28 -5.85 -15.95 -8.63
CA ALA A 28 -6.89 -16.77 -9.24
C ALA A 28 -7.44 -17.85 -8.29
N GLU A 29 -6.58 -18.39 -7.44
CA GLU A 29 -6.91 -19.45 -6.47
C GLU A 29 -7.38 -18.93 -5.11
N GLY A 30 -7.42 -17.61 -4.90
CA GLY A 30 -7.68 -17.01 -3.59
C GLY A 30 -6.58 -17.33 -2.55
N GLY A 31 -5.37 -17.62 -3.04
CA GLY A 31 -4.23 -18.03 -2.23
C GLY A 31 -3.73 -16.93 -1.27
N PRO A 32 -2.78 -17.26 -0.35
CA PRO A 32 -2.27 -16.35 0.67
C PRO A 32 -1.45 -15.21 0.07
N ALA A 33 -1.17 -14.19 0.89
CA ALA A 33 -0.06 -13.28 0.63
C ALA A 33 1.26 -14.04 0.75
N VAL A 34 2.25 -13.68 -0.05
CA VAL A 34 3.57 -14.34 -0.03
C VAL A 34 4.66 -13.30 0.14
N LEU A 35 5.54 -13.53 1.12
CA LEU A 35 6.77 -12.80 1.32
C LEU A 35 7.94 -13.64 0.79
N PHE A 36 8.51 -13.22 -0.33
CA PHE A 36 9.75 -13.79 -0.86
C PHE A 36 10.93 -13.16 -0.16
N GLU A 37 11.67 -13.96 0.61
CA GLU A 37 12.83 -13.49 1.38
C GLU A 37 14.14 -13.55 0.60
N ASN A 38 14.17 -14.29 -0.51
CA ASN A 38 15.33 -14.46 -1.36
C ASN A 38 14.99 -14.06 -2.81
N VAL A 39 15.22 -12.79 -3.11
CA VAL A 39 14.96 -12.23 -4.44
C VAL A 39 16.26 -12.11 -5.21
N ILE A 40 16.34 -12.77 -6.37
CA ILE A 40 17.53 -12.83 -7.21
C ILE A 40 17.17 -12.43 -8.64
N ASP A 41 17.89 -11.47 -9.21
CA ASP A 41 17.74 -11.06 -10.59
C ASP A 41 18.57 -11.95 -11.54
N THR A 42 18.33 -11.81 -12.83
CA THR A 42 19.16 -12.42 -13.87
C THR A 42 20.62 -11.99 -13.72
N GLY A 43 21.53 -12.96 -13.62
CA GLY A 43 22.97 -12.69 -13.40
C GLY A 43 23.40 -12.74 -11.94
N ASP A 44 22.67 -13.50 -11.11
CA ASP A 44 22.97 -13.78 -9.69
C ASP A 44 23.00 -12.54 -8.77
N LYS A 45 22.40 -11.44 -9.19
CA LYS A 45 22.24 -10.26 -8.34
C LYS A 45 21.20 -10.54 -7.27
N SER A 46 21.64 -10.70 -6.04
CA SER A 46 20.76 -10.83 -4.87
C SER A 46 20.35 -9.46 -4.33
N TYR A 47 19.09 -9.35 -3.92
CA TYR A 47 18.56 -8.16 -3.25
C TYR A 47 18.49 -8.39 -1.74
N ASN A 48 18.93 -7.40 -0.96
CA ASN A 48 18.80 -7.42 0.50
C ASN A 48 17.39 -7.02 1.01
N MET A 49 16.43 -6.96 0.10
CA MET A 49 15.07 -6.54 0.39
C MET A 49 14.09 -7.62 -0.06
N PRO A 50 13.19 -8.08 0.82
CA PRO A 50 12.17 -9.06 0.44
C PRO A 50 11.09 -8.42 -0.44
N MET A 51 10.34 -9.26 -1.16
CA MET A 51 9.17 -8.86 -1.93
C MET A 51 7.90 -9.46 -1.34
N LEU A 52 6.91 -8.60 -1.09
CA LEU A 52 5.58 -9.01 -0.64
C LEU A 52 4.60 -8.90 -1.81
N VAL A 53 3.91 -9.99 -2.12
CA VAL A 53 2.91 -10.04 -3.18
C VAL A 53 1.56 -10.56 -2.69
N ASN A 54 0.52 -10.34 -3.47
CA ASN A 54 -0.85 -10.78 -3.21
C ASN A 54 -1.40 -10.31 -1.85
N LEU A 55 -0.89 -9.18 -1.32
CA LEU A 55 -1.30 -8.67 0.00
C LEU A 55 -2.80 -8.42 0.07
N PHE A 56 -3.37 -7.79 -0.94
CA PHE A 56 -4.81 -7.46 -1.04
C PHE A 56 -5.56 -8.35 -2.04
N GLY A 57 -5.10 -9.59 -2.24
CA GLY A 57 -5.69 -10.50 -3.21
C GLY A 57 -7.04 -11.08 -2.81
N THR A 58 -7.50 -10.89 -1.56
CA THR A 58 -8.84 -11.27 -1.12
C THR A 58 -9.50 -10.14 -0.32
N THR A 59 -10.83 -10.12 -0.31
CA THR A 59 -11.62 -9.13 0.45
C THR A 59 -11.39 -9.24 1.95
N GLU A 60 -11.14 -10.45 2.44
CA GLU A 60 -10.83 -10.71 3.86
C GLU A 60 -9.52 -10.03 4.26
N ARG A 61 -8.46 -10.14 3.43
CA ARG A 61 -7.19 -9.45 3.69
C ARG A 61 -7.30 -7.94 3.57
N VAL A 62 -8.16 -7.43 2.68
CA VAL A 62 -8.48 -5.99 2.63
C VAL A 62 -9.14 -5.56 3.93
N ALA A 63 -10.14 -6.31 4.43
CA ALA A 63 -10.78 -6.02 5.71
C ALA A 63 -9.77 -6.02 6.86
N MET A 64 -8.92 -7.04 6.93
CA MET A 64 -7.84 -7.15 7.91
C MET A 64 -6.89 -5.93 7.85
N GLY A 65 -6.45 -5.55 6.65
CA GLY A 65 -5.56 -4.39 6.44
C GLY A 65 -6.20 -3.06 6.86
N MET A 66 -7.53 -2.97 6.81
CA MET A 66 -8.31 -1.84 7.30
C MET A 66 -8.72 -1.97 8.79
N GLY A 67 -8.19 -2.97 9.50
CA GLY A 67 -8.52 -3.22 10.91
C GLY A 67 -9.98 -3.62 11.13
N GLN A 68 -10.62 -4.23 10.13
CA GLN A 68 -12.01 -4.65 10.21
C GLN A 68 -12.13 -6.16 10.48
N PRO A 69 -13.11 -6.58 11.30
CA PRO A 69 -13.28 -7.98 11.67
C PRO A 69 -13.88 -8.83 10.55
N SER A 70 -14.50 -8.23 9.53
CA SER A 70 -15.18 -8.92 8.45
C SER A 70 -15.31 -8.08 7.18
N THR A 71 -15.63 -8.75 6.08
CA THR A 71 -15.92 -8.07 4.80
C THR A 71 -17.19 -7.20 4.85
N ASP A 72 -18.17 -7.56 5.66
CA ASP A 72 -19.37 -6.74 5.84
C ASP A 72 -19.06 -5.40 6.49
N SER A 73 -18.06 -5.36 7.37
CA SER A 73 -17.58 -4.11 7.98
C SER A 73 -17.00 -3.13 6.96
N LEU A 74 -16.50 -3.60 5.81
CA LEU A 74 -16.06 -2.73 4.70
C LEU A 74 -17.23 -1.94 4.10
N ARG A 75 -18.41 -2.55 4.02
CA ARG A 75 -19.64 -1.87 3.54
C ARG A 75 -20.03 -0.73 4.47
N GLU A 76 -19.87 -0.91 5.79
CA GLU A 76 -20.14 0.14 6.76
C GLU A 76 -19.16 1.31 6.63
N ILE A 77 -17.89 1.03 6.33
CA ILE A 77 -16.93 2.09 5.96
C ILE A 77 -17.40 2.83 4.71
N GLY A 78 -17.81 2.09 3.67
CA GLY A 78 -18.33 2.67 2.44
C GLY A 78 -19.53 3.58 2.67
N LYS A 79 -20.51 3.16 3.49
CA LYS A 79 -21.66 3.99 3.90
C LYS A 79 -21.22 5.25 4.64
N THR A 80 -20.24 5.12 5.56
CA THR A 80 -19.68 6.25 6.31
C THR A 80 -19.04 7.26 5.33
N LEU A 81 -18.24 6.80 4.37
CA LEU A 81 -17.60 7.68 3.38
C LEU A 81 -18.63 8.34 2.45
N ALA A 82 -19.68 7.61 2.05
CA ALA A 82 -20.76 8.16 1.25
C ALA A 82 -21.50 9.27 1.99
N PHE A 83 -21.81 9.06 3.26
CA PHE A 83 -22.42 10.09 4.12
C PHE A 83 -21.51 11.32 4.27
N LEU A 84 -20.21 11.12 4.48
CA LEU A 84 -19.26 12.25 4.61
C LEU A 84 -19.12 13.07 3.32
N ARG A 85 -19.37 12.46 2.17
CA ARG A 85 -19.35 13.15 0.88
C ARG A 85 -20.56 14.10 0.70
N GLN A 86 -21.70 13.71 1.26
CA GLN A 86 -22.94 14.50 1.21
C GLN A 86 -23.62 14.42 2.57
N PRO A 87 -23.10 15.16 3.58
CA PRO A 87 -23.64 15.11 4.94
C PRO A 87 -25.02 15.77 4.96
N GLU A 88 -26.00 15.01 5.42
CA GLU A 88 -27.31 15.56 5.73
C GLU A 88 -27.27 16.16 7.15
N PRO A 89 -27.75 17.40 7.34
CA PRO A 89 -27.80 17.98 8.66
C PRO A 89 -28.81 17.20 9.53
N PRO A 90 -28.49 16.97 10.82
CA PRO A 90 -29.40 16.25 11.70
C PRO A 90 -30.72 16.98 11.83
N GLY A 91 -31.82 16.24 11.67
CA GLY A 91 -33.20 16.77 11.78
C GLY A 91 -33.62 17.14 13.21
N GLY A 92 -32.77 16.81 14.22
CA GLY A 92 -33.01 17.13 15.61
C GLY A 92 -31.88 16.73 16.55
N TRP A 93 -32.03 17.09 17.84
CA TRP A 93 -31.02 16.84 18.87
C TRP A 93 -30.72 15.34 19.12
N ARG A 94 -31.70 14.47 18.91
CA ARG A 94 -31.52 13.02 19.02
C ARG A 94 -30.57 12.48 17.95
N GLU A 95 -30.80 12.85 16.71
CA GLU A 95 -29.93 12.47 15.59
C GLU A 95 -28.52 13.06 15.75
N ALA A 96 -28.41 14.29 16.28
CA ALA A 96 -27.10 14.88 16.58
C ALA A 96 -26.32 14.06 17.61
N PHE A 97 -26.97 13.49 18.62
CA PHE A 97 -26.33 12.59 19.60
C PHE A 97 -25.93 11.25 18.96
N GLU A 98 -26.75 10.69 18.09
CA GLU A 98 -26.43 9.45 17.35
C GLU A 98 -25.25 9.62 16.39
N MET A 99 -24.98 10.85 15.92
CA MET A 99 -23.83 11.17 15.08
C MET A 99 -22.51 11.32 15.85
N LEU A 100 -22.50 11.42 17.18
CA LEU A 100 -21.27 11.60 17.98
C LEU A 100 -20.20 10.52 17.74
N PRO A 101 -20.52 9.21 17.62
CA PRO A 101 -19.53 8.19 17.32
C PRO A 101 -18.90 8.40 15.92
N LEU A 102 -19.69 8.84 14.94
CA LEU A 102 -19.21 9.16 13.61
C LEU A 102 -18.27 10.36 13.60
N LEU A 103 -18.63 11.43 14.30
CA LEU A 103 -17.76 12.60 14.46
C LEU A 103 -16.43 12.26 15.12
N ARG A 104 -16.43 11.38 16.13
CA ARG A 104 -15.19 10.87 16.75
C ARG A 104 -14.32 10.10 15.76
N LYS A 105 -14.92 9.24 14.92
CA LYS A 105 -14.21 8.52 13.85
C LYS A 105 -13.60 9.50 12.85
N VAL A 106 -14.34 10.51 12.42
CA VAL A 106 -13.86 11.54 11.49
C VAL A 106 -12.69 12.34 12.09
N MET A 107 -12.79 12.75 13.35
CA MET A 107 -11.69 13.44 14.03
C MET A 107 -10.46 12.56 14.19
N ALA A 108 -10.61 11.25 14.34
CA ALA A 108 -9.52 10.30 14.43
C ALA A 108 -8.81 10.05 13.07
N MET A 109 -9.41 10.46 11.96
CA MET A 109 -8.80 10.34 10.61
C MET A 109 -7.72 11.39 10.34
N LYS A 110 -7.61 12.42 11.16
CA LYS A 110 -6.59 13.45 10.97
C LYS A 110 -5.18 12.87 11.11
N PRO A 111 -4.25 13.20 10.19
CA PRO A 111 -2.87 12.81 10.33
C PRO A 111 -2.25 13.41 11.59
N LYS A 112 -1.34 12.66 12.22
CA LYS A 112 -0.57 13.13 13.38
C LYS A 112 0.83 13.48 12.93
N SER A 113 1.27 14.68 13.25
CA SER A 113 2.66 15.09 13.04
C SER A 113 3.54 14.45 14.10
N VAL A 114 4.63 13.82 13.69
CA VAL A 114 5.64 13.23 14.55
C VAL A 114 7.01 13.86 14.28
N ARG A 115 7.89 13.90 15.28
CA ARG A 115 9.20 14.50 15.13
C ARG A 115 10.18 13.65 14.31
N SER A 116 10.02 12.33 14.37
CA SER A 116 10.82 11.36 13.62
C SER A 116 9.96 10.17 13.28
N GLY A 117 10.21 9.56 12.13
CA GLY A 117 9.56 8.33 11.69
C GLY A 117 10.59 7.30 11.26
N SER A 118 10.26 6.01 11.38
CA SER A 118 11.14 4.91 10.94
C SER A 118 11.49 5.00 9.46
N CYS A 119 10.63 5.61 8.64
CA CYS A 119 10.93 5.89 7.23
C CYS A 119 12.07 6.91 6.99
N GLN A 120 12.60 7.52 8.04
CA GLN A 120 13.71 8.48 8.00
C GLN A 120 15.02 7.90 8.55
N GLU A 121 15.07 6.63 8.92
CA GLU A 121 16.27 5.96 9.46
C GLU A 121 17.36 5.77 8.40
N VAL A 122 16.95 5.53 7.14
CA VAL A 122 17.86 5.41 6.01
C VAL A 122 17.59 6.55 5.05
N VAL A 123 18.61 7.34 4.79
CA VAL A 123 18.54 8.50 3.89
C VAL A 123 19.67 8.41 2.86
N TRP A 124 19.29 8.37 1.59
CA TRP A 124 20.22 8.41 0.47
C TRP A 124 20.12 9.76 -0.22
N THR A 125 21.26 10.33 -0.57
CA THR A 125 21.34 11.65 -1.23
C THR A 125 22.39 11.64 -2.33
N GLY A 126 22.20 12.45 -3.35
CA GLY A 126 23.15 12.61 -4.44
C GLY A 126 23.50 11.28 -5.12
N ASP A 127 24.79 10.96 -5.17
CA ASP A 127 25.32 9.78 -5.85
C ASP A 127 25.02 8.44 -5.14
N ASP A 128 24.58 8.48 -3.88
CA ASP A 128 24.20 7.29 -3.13
C ASP A 128 22.82 6.76 -3.57
N VAL A 129 22.02 7.57 -4.26
CA VAL A 129 20.71 7.17 -4.74
C VAL A 129 20.86 6.16 -5.88
N ASP A 130 20.34 4.96 -5.66
CA ASP A 130 20.36 3.89 -6.67
C ASP A 130 19.09 3.03 -6.58
N LEU A 131 18.17 3.23 -7.50
CA LEU A 131 16.93 2.44 -7.59
C LEU A 131 17.19 0.97 -7.94
N ALA A 132 18.35 0.64 -8.48
CA ALA A 132 18.72 -0.74 -8.78
C ALA A 132 18.98 -1.61 -7.53
N CYS A 133 19.03 -1.02 -6.33
CA CYS A 133 19.08 -1.79 -5.08
C CYS A 133 17.71 -2.33 -4.65
N LEU A 134 16.63 -1.83 -5.23
CA LEU A 134 15.25 -2.25 -4.96
C LEU A 134 14.85 -3.38 -5.92
N PRO A 135 14.16 -4.44 -5.44
CA PRO A 135 13.67 -5.52 -6.30
C PRO A 135 12.41 -5.09 -7.06
N ILE A 136 12.54 -4.09 -7.94
CA ILE A 136 11.42 -3.56 -8.71
C ILE A 136 11.06 -4.54 -9.83
N GLN A 137 9.77 -4.84 -9.97
CA GLN A 137 9.27 -5.87 -10.87
C GLN A 137 9.29 -5.45 -12.34
N THR A 138 9.61 -6.40 -13.24
CA THR A 138 9.16 -6.39 -14.62
C THR A 138 7.96 -7.33 -14.72
N CYS A 139 6.75 -6.77 -14.90
CA CYS A 139 5.50 -7.53 -14.79
C CYS A 139 5.14 -8.28 -16.08
N TRP A 140 5.43 -7.69 -17.24
CA TRP A 140 4.97 -8.21 -18.53
C TRP A 140 6.10 -8.37 -19.54
N PRO A 141 6.02 -9.37 -20.42
CA PRO A 141 6.95 -9.46 -21.56
C PRO A 141 6.87 -8.19 -22.43
N GLY A 142 8.03 -7.66 -22.81
CA GLY A 142 8.11 -6.46 -23.65
C GLY A 142 8.01 -5.13 -22.91
N GLU A 143 7.93 -5.13 -21.58
CA GLU A 143 8.05 -3.88 -20.81
C GLU A 143 9.44 -3.27 -20.99
N PRO A 144 9.53 -1.97 -21.30
CA PRO A 144 10.81 -1.32 -21.57
C PRO A 144 11.68 -1.18 -20.30
N ALA A 145 11.08 -1.18 -19.11
CA ALA A 145 11.78 -1.09 -17.82
C ALA A 145 10.89 -1.55 -16.66
N PRO A 146 11.48 -1.86 -15.49
CA PRO A 146 10.71 -2.25 -14.31
C PRO A 146 9.70 -1.20 -13.86
N LEU A 147 8.60 -1.67 -13.25
CA LEU A 147 7.50 -0.85 -12.78
C LEU A 147 7.34 -0.93 -11.26
N ILE A 148 7.30 0.22 -10.60
CA ILE A 148 6.82 0.35 -9.23
C ILE A 148 5.28 0.28 -9.29
N THR A 149 4.70 -0.83 -8.87
CA THR A 149 3.31 -1.21 -9.15
C THR A 149 2.28 -0.64 -8.18
N TRP A 150 2.66 -0.37 -6.92
CA TRP A 150 1.77 0.12 -5.86
C TRP A 150 2.31 1.33 -5.09
N PRO A 151 2.84 2.36 -5.74
CA PRO A 151 3.40 3.49 -5.03
C PRO A 151 2.30 4.38 -4.46
N LEU A 152 2.32 4.58 -3.15
CA LEU A 152 1.57 5.63 -2.48
C LEU A 152 2.40 6.91 -2.54
N VAL A 153 2.00 7.81 -3.40
CA VAL A 153 2.74 9.05 -3.64
C VAL A 153 2.12 10.20 -2.85
N VAL A 154 2.92 10.77 -1.97
CA VAL A 154 2.55 11.95 -1.19
C VAL A 154 3.17 13.17 -1.85
N THR A 155 2.36 14.09 -2.32
CA THR A 155 2.80 15.35 -2.92
C THR A 155 2.27 16.54 -2.13
N ARG A 156 2.99 17.64 -2.20
CA ARG A 156 2.57 18.92 -1.61
C ARG A 156 2.50 19.97 -2.70
N GLY A 157 1.38 20.70 -2.75
CA GLY A 157 1.19 21.80 -3.70
C GLY A 157 2.20 22.93 -3.49
N PRO A 158 2.45 23.75 -4.51
CA PRO A 158 3.29 24.94 -4.40
C PRO A 158 2.66 25.96 -3.45
N GLY A 159 3.49 26.72 -2.74
CA GLY A 159 3.05 27.79 -1.84
C GLY A 159 3.18 27.47 -0.38
N THR A 160 2.20 27.79 0.44
CA THR A 160 2.28 27.80 1.90
C THR A 160 2.54 26.42 2.53
N ALA A 161 3.34 26.41 3.60
CA ALA A 161 3.61 25.23 4.42
C ALA A 161 2.39 24.80 5.28
N ARG A 162 1.20 24.82 4.72
CA ARG A 162 -0.02 24.36 5.41
C ARG A 162 -0.09 22.84 5.37
N GLU A 163 -0.40 22.23 6.50
CA GLU A 163 -0.55 20.78 6.66
C GLU A 163 -1.70 20.19 5.79
N ASP A 164 -2.62 21.02 5.35
CA ASP A 164 -3.79 20.69 4.54
C ASP A 164 -3.54 20.67 3.03
N ASN A 165 -2.31 20.98 2.58
CA ASN A 165 -1.96 21.06 1.16
C ASN A 165 -1.24 19.81 0.62
N TYR A 166 -1.37 18.68 1.32
CA TYR A 166 -0.88 17.39 0.86
C TYR A 166 -1.91 16.66 0.01
N ASN A 167 -1.43 16.03 -1.05
CA ASN A 167 -2.19 15.07 -1.84
C ASN A 167 -1.60 13.68 -1.67
N LEU A 168 -2.45 12.69 -1.54
CA LEU A 168 -2.08 11.28 -1.52
C LEU A 168 -2.76 10.59 -2.69
N GLY A 169 -1.96 9.93 -3.52
CA GLY A 169 -2.47 9.20 -4.68
C GLY A 169 -1.69 7.92 -4.95
N ILE A 170 -2.25 7.06 -5.78
CA ILE A 170 -1.58 5.87 -6.29
C ILE A 170 -1.19 6.15 -7.74
N TYR A 171 0.11 6.15 -8.02
CA TYR A 171 0.65 6.44 -9.35
C TYR A 171 1.67 5.36 -9.73
N ARG A 172 1.37 4.57 -10.74
CA ARG A 172 2.34 3.60 -11.28
C ARG A 172 3.51 4.35 -11.91
N MET A 173 4.72 3.99 -11.53
CA MET A 173 5.95 4.64 -12.01
C MET A 173 6.88 3.65 -12.68
N GLN A 174 7.40 4.03 -13.83
CA GLN A 174 8.41 3.26 -14.55
C GLN A 174 9.80 3.76 -14.19
N VAL A 175 10.73 2.85 -13.97
CA VAL A 175 12.13 3.18 -13.71
C VAL A 175 12.81 3.49 -15.04
N THR A 176 13.21 4.74 -15.24
CA THR A 176 13.85 5.21 -16.47
C THR A 176 15.36 5.42 -16.32
N GLY A 177 15.88 5.33 -15.11
CA GLY A 177 17.30 5.53 -14.80
C GLY A 177 17.63 5.10 -13.38
N ARG A 178 18.87 5.37 -12.97
CA ARG A 178 19.40 5.00 -11.65
C ARG A 178 18.75 5.82 -10.53
N ASN A 179 18.41 7.06 -10.78
CA ASN A 179 17.91 8.06 -9.84
C ASN A 179 16.88 9.00 -10.49
#